data_b5364176dd83d34f49a762d55a982df7
#
_entry.id   b5364176dd83d34f49a762d55a982df7
#
_cell.length_a   1.000
_cell.length_b   1.000
_cell.length_c   1.000
_cell.angle_alpha   90.00
_cell.angle_beta   90.00
_cell.angle_gamma   90.00
#
_symmetry.space_group_name_H-M   'P 1'
#
loop_
_entity.id
_entity.type
_entity.pdbx_description
1 polymer ?
#
loop_
_entity_poly.entity_id
_entity_poly.type
_entity_poly.pdbx_seq_one_letter_code
_entity_poly.pdbx_strand_id
1 'polypeptide(L)'
;MKRSTLFAAFVLAGSTALSACGSSDEPAEEAKPAERLVAEGGKLVLPAVSGRPAAVYFDITYNSGGAPIMESASVEGAEKTEIHATDMKNGAAMMGVAAPIAMFARKTIKFEPGGYHLMVMDPADSWKAGDSTNVTIKLDNGEETTFPVEIQAAGDER
;
A
#
# COMPACT_ATOMS: atom_id res chain seq x y z
N MET A 1 53.53 -13.75 -57.55
CA MET A 1 53.11 -13.47 -58.94
C MET A 1 52.06 -12.36 -58.88
N LYS A 2 52.48 -11.17 -59.36
CA LYS A 2 51.70 -10.31 -60.26
C LYS A 2 50.31 -9.88 -59.76
N ARG A 3 49.89 -8.68 -59.65
CA ARG A 3 50.16 -7.27 -60.16
C ARG A 3 48.99 -6.48 -59.63
N SER A 4 49.23 -5.41 -58.95
CA SER A 4 49.10 -4.03 -59.43
C SER A 4 47.86 -3.72 -60.23
N THR A 5 47.01 -2.80 -59.70
CA THR A 5 46.82 -1.52 -60.37
C THR A 5 46.02 -0.54 -59.40
N LEU A 6 46.62 0.65 -59.29
CA LEU A 6 46.04 1.90 -58.82
C LEU A 6 44.89 2.33 -59.73
N PHE A 7 43.90 3.00 -59.18
CA PHE A 7 43.34 4.21 -59.80
C PHE A 7 42.80 5.16 -58.71
N ALA A 8 43.34 6.34 -58.75
CA ALA A 8 42.91 7.53 -57.98
C ALA A 8 41.91 8.33 -58.79
N ALA A 9 40.97 9.02 -58.15
CA ALA A 9 40.36 10.31 -58.52
C ALA A 9 39.28 10.59 -57.46
N PHE A 10 39.39 11.53 -56.61
CA PHE A 10 39.21 12.97 -56.71
C PHE A 10 37.75 13.46 -56.59
N VAL A 11 37.52 14.29 -55.51
CA VAL A 11 36.63 15.48 -55.39
C VAL A 11 35.17 15.22 -55.05
N LEU A 12 34.57 15.78 -54.07
CA LEU A 12 34.34 17.20 -53.68
C LEU A 12 33.58 17.28 -52.34
N ALA A 13 33.86 18.34 -51.66
CA ALA A 13 33.23 18.83 -50.44
C ALA A 13 31.71 18.89 -50.48
N GLY A 14 31.10 18.58 -49.32
CA GLY A 14 29.73 18.84 -49.04
C GLY A 14 29.51 18.82 -47.51
N SER A 15 29.82 19.94 -46.85
CA SER A 15 29.51 20.16 -45.44
C SER A 15 28.01 20.29 -45.25
N THR A 16 27.34 19.30 -44.75
CA THR A 16 26.02 19.47 -44.14
C THR A 16 26.14 19.10 -42.68
N ALA A 17 26.13 20.13 -41.85
CA ALA A 17 25.94 20.01 -40.42
C ALA A 17 24.53 19.54 -40.17
N LEU A 18 24.34 18.22 -39.92
CA LEU A 18 23.13 17.73 -39.27
C LEU A 18 23.30 17.92 -37.78
N SER A 19 22.53 18.85 -37.23
CA SER A 19 22.26 18.94 -35.82
C SER A 19 21.62 17.63 -35.38
N ALA A 20 22.39 16.77 -34.73
CA ALA A 20 21.87 15.64 -33.98
C ALA A 20 21.13 16.19 -32.75
N CYS A 21 19.80 16.32 -32.84
CA CYS A 21 18.97 16.34 -31.66
C CYS A 21 19.19 14.99 -30.97
N GLY A 22 19.95 15.04 -29.87
CA GLY A 22 20.03 13.93 -28.94
C GLY A 22 18.66 13.71 -28.34
N SER A 23 17.93 12.72 -28.84
CA SER A 23 16.84 12.13 -28.12
C SER A 23 17.45 11.43 -26.91
N SER A 24 17.32 12.02 -25.74
CA SER A 24 17.50 11.32 -24.49
C SER A 24 16.38 10.28 -24.43
N ASP A 25 16.69 9.06 -24.80
CA ASP A 25 15.91 7.88 -24.39
C ASP A 25 16.08 7.72 -22.88
N GLU A 26 15.39 8.56 -22.14
CA GLU A 26 15.08 8.30 -20.76
C GLU A 26 14.09 7.12 -20.79
N PRO A 27 14.39 5.98 -20.16
CA PRO A 27 13.42 4.89 -20.07
C PRO A 27 12.17 5.48 -19.46
N ALA A 28 11.07 5.51 -20.19
CA ALA A 28 9.77 5.82 -19.63
C ALA A 28 9.58 4.84 -18.48
N GLU A 29 9.66 5.31 -17.25
CA GLU A 29 9.23 4.59 -16.06
C GLU A 29 7.80 4.17 -16.35
N GLU A 30 7.62 2.87 -16.62
CA GLU A 30 6.30 2.30 -16.84
C GLU A 30 5.48 2.68 -15.61
N ALA A 31 4.54 3.60 -15.80
CA ALA A 31 3.64 4.02 -14.74
C ALA A 31 2.93 2.76 -14.24
N LYS A 32 3.35 2.28 -13.05
CA LYS A 32 2.69 1.18 -12.35
C LYS A 32 1.19 1.46 -12.40
N PRO A 33 0.33 0.51 -12.83
CA PRO A 33 -1.10 0.74 -12.86
C PRO A 33 -1.54 1.31 -11.52
N ALA A 34 -2.24 2.44 -11.52
CA ALA A 34 -2.69 3.07 -10.29
C ALA A 34 -3.45 2.03 -9.47
N GLU A 35 -2.90 1.67 -8.32
CA GLU A 35 -3.53 0.71 -7.43
C GLU A 35 -4.91 1.23 -7.07
N ARG A 36 -5.93 0.39 -7.28
CA ARG A 36 -7.33 0.77 -7.03
C ARG A 36 -7.62 0.92 -5.54
N LEU A 37 -6.96 0.10 -4.74
CA LEU A 37 -7.08 0.11 -3.29
C LEU A 37 -5.69 0.34 -2.70
N VAL A 38 -5.49 1.51 -2.08
CA VAL A 38 -4.20 1.95 -1.53
C VAL A 38 -4.33 2.13 -0.04
N ALA A 39 -3.44 1.50 0.71
CA ALA A 39 -3.33 1.66 2.15
C ALA A 39 -1.99 2.32 2.52
N GLU A 40 -2.01 3.24 3.47
CA GLU A 40 -0.86 4.03 3.90
C GLU A 40 -0.78 4.15 5.43
N GLY A 41 0.41 4.38 5.95
CA GLY A 41 0.65 4.71 7.36
C GLY A 41 0.35 3.56 8.32
N GLY A 42 0.46 2.30 7.87
CA GLY A 42 0.08 1.13 8.65
C GLY A 42 0.93 0.90 9.88
N LYS A 43 0.31 0.76 11.06
CA LYS A 43 0.93 0.34 12.31
C LYS A 43 0.07 -0.65 13.08
N LEU A 44 0.71 -1.65 13.68
CA LEU A 44 0.11 -2.59 14.60
C LEU A 44 0.61 -2.29 16.01
N VAL A 45 -0.28 -2.03 16.93
CA VAL A 45 0.05 -1.73 18.32
C VAL A 45 -0.21 -2.97 19.18
N LEU A 46 0.86 -3.47 19.78
CA LEU A 46 0.78 -4.61 20.69
C LEU A 46 0.04 -4.22 21.98
N PRO A 47 -0.68 -5.17 22.60
CA PRO A 47 -1.34 -4.89 23.87
C PRO A 47 -0.33 -4.71 24.99
N ALA A 48 -0.63 -3.80 25.93
CA ALA A 48 0.19 -3.60 27.13
C ALA A 48 0.20 -4.83 28.07
N VAL A 49 -0.79 -5.70 27.91
CA VAL A 49 -0.95 -6.93 28.73
C VAL A 49 -1.09 -8.12 27.79
N SER A 50 -0.23 -9.11 27.98
CA SER A 50 -0.27 -10.36 27.21
C SER A 50 -1.66 -11.03 27.26
N GLY A 51 -2.07 -11.65 26.16
CA GLY A 51 -3.37 -12.30 26.01
C GLY A 51 -4.54 -11.33 25.72
N ARG A 52 -4.23 -10.05 25.49
CA ARG A 52 -5.20 -9.09 24.99
C ARG A 52 -5.05 -8.90 23.48
N PRO A 53 -6.11 -8.48 22.77
CA PRO A 53 -6.01 -8.18 21.35
C PRO A 53 -5.04 -7.03 21.06
N ALA A 54 -4.36 -7.10 19.91
CA ALA A 54 -3.65 -5.98 19.32
C ALA A 54 -4.60 -5.15 18.45
N ALA A 55 -4.18 -3.93 18.08
CA ALA A 55 -4.93 -3.05 17.20
C ALA A 55 -4.11 -2.62 16.00
N VAL A 56 -4.75 -2.54 14.81
CA VAL A 56 -4.09 -2.00 13.61
C VAL A 56 -4.79 -0.73 13.17
N TYR A 57 -3.97 0.26 12.81
CA TYR A 57 -4.36 1.57 12.33
C TYR A 57 -3.69 1.87 11.00
N PHE A 58 -4.41 2.48 10.06
CA PHE A 58 -3.94 2.84 8.72
C PHE A 58 -4.96 3.73 8.03
N ASP A 59 -4.55 4.38 6.96
CA ASP A 59 -5.46 5.07 6.04
C ASP A 59 -5.67 4.20 4.81
N ILE A 60 -6.90 4.09 4.29
CA ILE A 60 -7.18 3.32 3.08
C ILE A 60 -8.04 4.12 2.11
N THR A 61 -7.62 4.18 0.85
CA THR A 61 -8.27 4.94 -0.21
C THR A 61 -8.66 4.03 -1.37
N TYR A 62 -9.91 4.15 -1.83
CA TYR A 62 -10.39 3.46 -3.02
C TYR A 62 -10.39 4.41 -4.22
N ASN A 63 -9.59 4.09 -5.25
CA ASN A 63 -9.35 4.95 -6.41
C ASN A 63 -10.13 4.52 -7.68
N SER A 64 -11.13 3.67 -7.54
CA SER A 64 -11.95 3.19 -8.65
C SER A 64 -13.41 3.64 -8.52
N GLY A 65 -14.24 3.31 -9.50
CA GLY A 65 -15.67 3.63 -9.48
C GLY A 65 -16.50 2.66 -8.64
N GLY A 66 -17.68 3.11 -8.25
CA GLY A 66 -18.58 2.31 -7.41
C GLY A 66 -18.43 2.62 -5.92
N ALA A 67 -18.99 1.74 -5.10
CA ALA A 67 -18.91 1.81 -3.64
C ALA A 67 -18.89 0.39 -3.07
N PRO A 68 -17.84 -0.42 -3.37
CA PRO A 68 -17.74 -1.76 -2.81
C PRO A 68 -17.66 -1.71 -1.29
N ILE A 69 -18.02 -2.81 -0.65
CA ILE A 69 -18.02 -2.93 0.80
C ILE A 69 -16.75 -3.66 1.24
N MET A 70 -16.13 -3.19 2.31
CA MET A 70 -15.04 -3.90 2.97
C MET A 70 -15.60 -5.19 3.57
N GLU A 71 -15.23 -6.33 2.97
CA GLU A 71 -15.77 -7.66 3.31
C GLU A 71 -15.01 -8.27 4.48
N SER A 72 -13.67 -8.18 4.43
CA SER A 72 -12.83 -8.79 5.45
C SER A 72 -11.47 -8.12 5.57
N ALA A 73 -10.86 -8.32 6.72
CA ALA A 73 -9.47 -7.96 7.01
C ALA A 73 -8.76 -9.16 7.65
N SER A 74 -7.49 -9.35 7.31
CA SER A 74 -6.64 -10.35 7.95
C SER A 74 -5.24 -9.78 8.21
N VAL A 75 -4.61 -10.28 9.26
CA VAL A 75 -3.23 -9.93 9.63
C VAL A 75 -2.43 -11.22 9.68
N GLU A 76 -1.30 -11.24 8.97
CA GLU A 76 -0.42 -12.40 8.94
C GLU A 76 0.12 -12.69 10.36
N GLY A 77 0.00 -13.95 10.80
CA GLY A 77 0.39 -14.35 12.15
C GLY A 77 -0.67 -14.12 13.23
N ALA A 78 -1.87 -13.67 12.88
CA ALA A 78 -3.01 -13.60 13.79
C ALA A 78 -3.98 -14.75 13.53
N GLU A 79 -4.62 -15.27 14.57
CA GLU A 79 -5.64 -16.30 14.40
C GLU A 79 -6.93 -15.72 13.81
N LYS A 80 -7.31 -14.52 14.25
CA LYS A 80 -8.54 -13.85 13.83
C LYS A 80 -8.37 -12.33 13.83
N THR A 81 -8.93 -11.68 12.81
CA THR A 81 -8.99 -10.22 12.71
C THR A 81 -10.44 -9.78 12.50
N GLU A 82 -10.87 -8.77 13.23
CA GLU A 82 -12.20 -8.16 13.11
C GLU A 82 -12.08 -6.65 12.86
N ILE A 83 -13.00 -6.12 12.06
CA ILE A 83 -13.12 -4.67 11.86
C ILE A 83 -14.02 -4.14 12.96
N HIS A 84 -13.49 -3.26 13.79
CA HIS A 84 -14.21 -2.62 14.89
C HIS A 84 -14.37 -1.13 14.66
N ALA A 85 -15.38 -0.56 15.34
CA ALA A 85 -15.60 0.88 15.43
C ALA A 85 -15.83 1.27 16.89
N THR A 86 -15.40 2.46 17.24
CA THR A 86 -15.72 3.09 18.52
C THR A 86 -16.79 4.14 18.29
N ASP A 87 -17.95 3.95 18.91
CA ASP A 87 -19.08 4.87 18.87
C ASP A 87 -19.30 5.52 20.23
N MET A 88 -19.73 6.78 20.25
CA MET A 88 -20.13 7.46 21.47
C MET A 88 -21.62 7.23 21.72
N LYS A 89 -21.97 6.48 22.77
CA LYS A 89 -23.35 6.28 23.21
C LYS A 89 -23.53 6.82 24.63
N ASN A 90 -24.46 7.75 24.79
CA ASN A 90 -24.77 8.36 26.09
C ASN A 90 -23.55 8.96 26.83
N GLY A 91 -22.57 9.49 26.07
CA GLY A 91 -21.35 10.06 26.64
C GLY A 91 -20.25 9.03 26.98
N ALA A 92 -20.48 7.76 26.72
CA ALA A 92 -19.49 6.68 26.89
C ALA A 92 -19.01 6.16 25.53
N ALA A 93 -17.71 5.91 25.41
CA ALA A 93 -17.14 5.24 24.24
C ALA A 93 -17.50 3.74 24.30
N MET A 94 -18.12 3.25 23.26
CA MET A 94 -18.46 1.83 23.10
C MET A 94 -17.77 1.28 21.84
N MET A 95 -16.99 0.22 22.01
CA MET A 95 -16.30 -0.46 20.94
C MET A 95 -17.07 -1.73 20.56
N GLY A 96 -17.17 -2.02 19.28
CA GLY A 96 -17.78 -3.24 18.78
C GLY A 96 -17.49 -3.48 17.30
N VAL A 97 -17.97 -4.60 16.79
CA VAL A 97 -17.84 -4.92 15.35
C VAL A 97 -18.49 -3.80 14.53
N ALA A 98 -17.75 -3.30 13.56
CA ALA A 98 -18.20 -2.22 12.69
C ALA A 98 -19.38 -2.66 11.81
N ALA A 99 -20.27 -1.74 11.50
CA ALA A 99 -21.22 -1.91 10.41
C ALA A 99 -20.46 -2.01 9.08
N PRO A 100 -21.08 -2.58 8.01
CA PRO A 100 -20.45 -2.66 6.70
C PRO A 100 -19.92 -1.30 6.23
N ILE A 101 -18.66 -1.25 5.82
CA ILE A 101 -17.97 -0.02 5.42
C ILE A 101 -17.95 0.06 3.89
N ALA A 102 -18.67 1.03 3.32
CA ALA A 102 -18.66 1.28 1.89
C ALA A 102 -17.45 2.16 1.49
N MET A 103 -16.70 1.70 0.50
CA MET A 103 -15.50 2.35 -0.03
C MET A 103 -15.88 3.25 -1.22
N PHE A 104 -16.17 4.52 -0.95
CA PHE A 104 -16.48 5.48 -2.02
C PHE A 104 -15.23 5.93 -2.78
N ALA A 105 -15.39 6.12 -4.09
CA ALA A 105 -14.31 6.55 -4.97
C ALA A 105 -13.59 7.81 -4.46
N ARG A 106 -12.26 7.75 -4.38
CA ARG A 106 -11.37 8.84 -3.94
C ARG A 106 -11.66 9.35 -2.52
N LYS A 107 -12.27 8.52 -1.69
CA LYS A 107 -12.46 8.79 -0.27
C LYS A 107 -11.52 7.93 0.54
N THR A 108 -10.80 8.56 1.44
CA THR A 108 -9.96 7.88 2.42
C THR A 108 -10.81 7.56 3.65
N ILE A 109 -10.74 6.32 4.08
CA ILE A 109 -11.27 5.86 5.36
C ILE A 109 -10.08 5.74 6.31
N LYS A 110 -10.21 6.34 7.48
CA LYS A 110 -9.17 6.33 8.51
C LYS A 110 -9.46 5.27 9.55
N PHE A 111 -8.48 4.41 9.76
CA PHE A 111 -8.44 3.50 10.90
C PHE A 111 -7.53 4.14 11.94
N GLU A 112 -8.13 4.72 12.97
CA GLU A 112 -7.43 5.52 13.99
C GLU A 112 -8.00 5.27 15.39
N PRO A 113 -7.22 5.56 16.44
CA PRO A 113 -7.71 5.45 17.82
C PRO A 113 -8.98 6.27 18.03
N GLY A 114 -10.02 5.61 18.59
CA GLY A 114 -11.33 6.25 18.80
C GLY A 114 -12.26 6.21 17.59
N GLY A 115 -11.82 5.68 16.46
CA GLY A 115 -12.59 5.46 15.25
C GLY A 115 -12.61 3.99 14.83
N TYR A 116 -12.51 3.74 13.52
CA TYR A 116 -12.31 2.40 13.00
C TYR A 116 -10.92 1.87 13.37
N HIS A 117 -10.82 0.57 13.60
CA HIS A 117 -9.56 -0.13 13.80
C HIS A 117 -9.74 -1.62 13.50
N LEU A 118 -8.64 -2.31 13.17
CA LEU A 118 -8.67 -3.77 13.17
C LEU A 118 -8.33 -4.26 14.56
N MET A 119 -9.18 -5.11 15.10
CA MET A 119 -8.91 -5.84 16.33
C MET A 119 -8.32 -7.19 15.97
N VAL A 120 -7.08 -7.43 16.41
CA VAL A 120 -6.29 -8.63 16.14
C VAL A 120 -6.36 -9.53 17.35
N MET A 121 -7.12 -10.60 17.23
CA MET A 121 -7.27 -11.61 18.29
C MET A 121 -6.08 -12.57 18.26
N ASP A 122 -5.64 -12.98 19.44
CA ASP A 122 -4.54 -13.93 19.61
C ASP A 122 -3.32 -13.60 18.73
N PRO A 123 -2.71 -12.41 18.94
CA PRO A 123 -1.53 -12.00 18.20
C PRO A 123 -0.38 -12.97 18.43
N ALA A 124 0.44 -13.21 17.41
CA ALA A 124 1.56 -14.14 17.52
C ALA A 124 2.50 -13.75 18.66
N ASP A 125 2.82 -14.69 19.52
CA ASP A 125 3.76 -14.51 20.64
C ASP A 125 5.18 -14.08 20.20
N SER A 126 5.52 -14.34 18.93
CA SER A 126 6.81 -13.99 18.34
C SER A 126 6.94 -12.51 17.99
N TRP A 127 5.84 -11.77 17.89
CA TRP A 127 5.85 -10.37 17.47
C TRP A 127 6.50 -9.46 18.52
N LYS A 128 7.36 -8.58 18.04
CA LYS A 128 8.08 -7.59 18.88
C LYS A 128 7.99 -6.21 18.25
N ALA A 129 8.02 -5.18 19.07
CA ALA A 129 8.14 -3.82 18.59
C ALA A 129 9.40 -3.64 17.73
N GLY A 130 9.24 -3.01 16.57
CA GLY A 130 10.26 -2.87 15.54
C GLY A 130 10.21 -3.94 14.44
N ASP A 131 9.45 -5.01 14.63
CA ASP A 131 9.15 -5.97 13.55
C ASP A 131 8.08 -5.41 12.60
N SER A 132 7.78 -6.14 11.54
CA SER A 132 6.68 -5.84 10.62
C SER A 132 5.86 -7.09 10.31
N THR A 133 4.60 -6.89 9.96
CA THR A 133 3.72 -7.94 9.46
C THR A 133 2.86 -7.41 8.32
N ASN A 134 2.13 -8.27 7.62
CA ASN A 134 1.28 -7.89 6.51
C ASN A 134 -0.20 -7.86 6.92
N VAL A 135 -0.90 -6.87 6.42
CA VAL A 135 -2.36 -6.74 6.50
C VAL A 135 -2.94 -6.91 5.11
N THR A 136 -3.97 -7.72 4.99
CA THR A 136 -4.75 -7.86 3.75
C THR A 136 -6.17 -7.38 3.99
N ILE A 137 -6.64 -6.48 3.14
CA ILE A 137 -8.03 -6.01 3.09
C ILE A 137 -8.67 -6.52 1.82
N LYS A 138 -9.87 -7.08 1.93
CA LYS A 138 -10.64 -7.59 0.80
C LYS A 138 -12.00 -6.91 0.71
N LEU A 139 -12.40 -6.56 -0.51
CA LEU A 139 -13.69 -5.98 -0.83
C LEU A 139 -14.64 -7.03 -1.42
N ASP A 140 -15.94 -6.80 -1.31
CA ASP A 140 -17.00 -7.69 -1.80
C ASP A 140 -17.01 -7.85 -3.33
N ASN A 141 -16.38 -6.94 -4.06
CA ASN A 141 -16.19 -7.03 -5.51
C ASN A 141 -14.96 -7.89 -5.91
N GLY A 142 -14.25 -8.50 -4.93
CA GLY A 142 -13.08 -9.34 -5.13
C GLY A 142 -11.76 -8.58 -5.24
N GLU A 143 -11.76 -7.25 -5.18
CA GLU A 143 -10.52 -6.48 -5.10
C GLU A 143 -9.90 -6.62 -3.70
N GLU A 144 -8.57 -6.72 -3.65
CA GLU A 144 -7.83 -6.82 -2.40
C GLU A 144 -6.52 -6.03 -2.46
N THR A 145 -6.01 -5.66 -1.30
CA THR A 145 -4.68 -5.07 -1.14
C THR A 145 -4.00 -5.67 0.07
N THR A 146 -2.69 -5.91 -0.07
CA THR A 146 -1.82 -6.36 1.04
C THR A 146 -0.72 -5.34 1.22
N PHE A 147 -0.53 -4.90 2.45
CA PHE A 147 0.45 -3.87 2.79
C PHE A 147 1.14 -4.19 4.11
N PRO A 148 2.42 -3.78 4.28
CA PRO A 148 3.14 -3.96 5.52
C PRO A 148 2.69 -2.95 6.58
N VAL A 149 2.68 -3.40 7.84
CA VAL A 149 2.49 -2.56 9.02
C VAL A 149 3.64 -2.76 9.99
N GLU A 150 4.12 -1.67 10.58
CA GLU A 150 5.12 -1.72 11.63
C GLU A 150 4.48 -2.13 12.96
N ILE A 151 5.16 -3.02 13.70
CA ILE A 151 4.71 -3.45 15.02
C ILE A 151 5.31 -2.50 16.08
N GLN A 152 4.43 -1.88 16.87
CA GLN A 152 4.77 -0.92 17.91
C GLN A 152 4.37 -1.45 19.29
N ALA A 153 5.10 -1.05 20.32
CA ALA A 153 4.71 -1.33 21.70
C ALA A 153 3.50 -0.46 22.11
N ALA A 154 2.74 -0.92 23.09
CA ALA A 154 1.69 -0.10 23.69
C ALA A 154 2.25 1.21 24.26
N GLY A 155 1.65 2.34 23.85
CA GLY A 155 2.05 3.68 24.29
C GLY A 155 3.01 4.42 23.36
N ASP A 156 3.51 3.79 22.30
CA ASP A 156 4.36 4.44 21.27
C ASP A 156 3.52 5.25 20.25
N GLU A 157 2.21 5.29 20.41
CA GLU A 157 1.25 5.93 19.49
C GLU A 157 1.20 7.46 19.57
N ARG A 158 2.10 8.09 20.33
CA ARG A 158 2.08 9.54 20.61
C ARG A 158 2.97 10.33 19.68
#